data_25480f68b3dcb1cc94c0f43e744e37df
#
_entry.id   25480f68b3dcb1cc94c0f43e744e37df
#
_cell.length_a   1.000
_cell.length_b   1.000
_cell.length_c   1.000
_cell.angle_alpha   90.00
_cell.angle_beta   90.00
_cell.angle_gamma   90.00
#
_symmetry.space_group_name_H-M   'P 1'
#
loop_
_entity.id
_entity.type
_entity.pdbx_description
1 polymer ?
#
loop_
_entity_poly.entity_id
_entity_poly.type
_entity_poly.pdbx_seq_one_letter_code
_entity_poly.pdbx_strand_id
1 'polypeptide(L)'
;MTQRRTIQMVLLLLCGVSLSACPTERFRHETYKCNSSRFDIAEIILNNTGVGDDAKIVGYGGEKKGEIQSSSRSSIGMTSGDVKIMIARETGKVTVKRGNRYAVLSCSKSVFTM
;
A
#
# COMPACT_ATOMS: atom_id res chain seq x y z
N MET A 1 43.69 -12.79 25.06
CA MET A 1 42.95 -11.63 25.56
C MET A 1 42.67 -10.57 24.49
N THR A 2 43.51 -10.44 23.49
CA THR A 2 43.29 -9.49 22.37
C THR A 2 42.22 -9.92 21.39
N GLN A 3 41.89 -11.20 21.32
CA GLN A 3 40.88 -11.70 20.39
C GLN A 3 39.43 -11.31 20.74
N ARG A 4 39.11 -11.10 22.02
CA ARG A 4 37.77 -10.70 22.44
C ARG A 4 37.39 -9.29 22.03
N ARG A 5 38.35 -8.38 21.93
CA ARG A 5 38.11 -7.00 21.52
C ARG A 5 37.83 -6.89 20.04
N THR A 6 38.47 -7.73 19.25
CA THR A 6 38.25 -7.76 17.78
C THR A 6 36.85 -8.27 17.42
N ILE A 7 36.37 -9.27 18.16
CA ILE A 7 35.04 -9.83 17.97
C ILE A 7 33.95 -8.83 18.32
N GLN A 8 34.14 -8.02 19.37
CA GLN A 8 33.19 -6.99 19.75
C GLN A 8 33.10 -5.86 18.73
N MET A 9 34.20 -5.48 18.10
CA MET A 9 34.19 -4.48 17.02
C MET A 9 33.48 -4.96 15.78
N VAL A 10 33.60 -6.24 15.41
CA VAL A 10 32.91 -6.84 14.27
C VAL A 10 31.41 -6.89 14.50
N LEU A 11 30.95 -7.19 15.70
CA LEU A 11 29.54 -7.19 16.07
C LEU A 11 28.91 -5.80 16.00
N LEU A 12 29.63 -4.77 16.39
CA LEU A 12 29.16 -3.38 16.29
C LEU A 12 29.04 -2.91 14.86
N LEU A 13 29.92 -3.32 13.97
CA LEU A 13 29.84 -3.02 12.54
C LEU A 13 28.64 -3.69 11.87
N LEU A 14 28.32 -4.91 12.24
CA LEU A 14 27.13 -5.64 11.71
C LEU A 14 25.83 -4.96 12.12
N CYS A 15 25.71 -4.44 13.33
CA CYS A 15 24.52 -3.69 13.77
C CYS A 15 24.35 -2.37 13.02
N GLY A 16 25.43 -1.71 12.64
CA GLY A 16 25.38 -0.46 11.86
C GLY A 16 24.86 -0.66 10.44
N VAL A 17 25.15 -1.77 9.80
CA VAL A 17 24.72 -2.06 8.42
C VAL A 17 23.23 -2.39 8.36
N SER A 18 22.67 -3.05 9.36
CA SER A 18 21.25 -3.40 9.37
C SER A 18 20.32 -2.21 9.55
N LEU A 19 20.77 -1.11 10.12
CA LEU A 19 19.98 0.10 10.32
C LEU A 19 19.86 0.97 9.06
N SER A 20 20.76 0.84 8.10
CA SER A 20 20.75 1.64 6.87
C SER A 20 19.81 1.08 5.79
N ALA A 21 19.27 -0.11 5.95
CA ALA A 21 18.39 -0.75 4.98
C ALA A 21 16.89 -0.42 5.13
N CYS A 22 16.49 0.21 6.24
CA CYS A 22 15.07 0.43 6.58
C CYS A 22 14.38 1.65 5.96
N PRO A 23 15.03 2.74 5.47
CA PRO A 23 14.29 3.96 5.14
C PRO A 23 13.78 4.09 3.71
N THR A 24 14.06 3.17 2.81
CA THR A 24 13.82 3.37 1.38
C THR A 24 12.38 3.14 0.92
N GLU A 25 11.50 2.58 1.76
CA GLU A 25 10.10 2.28 1.40
C GLU A 25 9.08 3.31 1.90
N ARG A 26 9.51 4.37 2.57
CA ARG A 26 8.62 5.34 3.23
C ARG A 26 7.85 6.26 2.31
N PHE A 27 8.26 6.42 1.06
CA PHE A 27 7.71 7.45 0.16
C PHE A 27 7.21 6.86 -1.14
N ARG A 28 6.53 5.73 -1.07
CA ARG A 28 5.94 5.12 -2.23
C ARG A 28 4.50 5.58 -2.39
N HIS A 29 4.25 6.31 -3.46
CA HIS A 29 2.93 6.80 -3.82
C HIS A 29 2.39 5.93 -4.96
N GLU A 30 1.26 5.29 -4.75
CA GLU A 30 0.60 4.47 -5.74
C GLU A 30 -0.76 5.06 -6.09
N THR A 31 -1.06 5.12 -7.38
CA THR A 31 -2.34 5.59 -7.90
C THR A 31 -2.93 4.54 -8.84
N TYR A 32 -4.20 4.24 -8.66
CA TYR A 32 -4.93 3.30 -9.50
C TYR A 32 -6.10 4.04 -10.17
N LYS A 33 -6.04 4.22 -11.49
CA LYS A 33 -7.10 4.84 -12.27
C LYS A 33 -8.00 3.77 -12.85
N CYS A 34 -9.26 3.78 -12.45
CA CYS A 34 -10.25 2.79 -12.82
C CYS A 34 -11.26 3.43 -13.77
N ASN A 35 -11.41 2.90 -14.98
CA ASN A 35 -12.35 3.41 -15.97
C ASN A 35 -13.76 2.81 -15.79
N SER A 36 -14.22 2.74 -14.56
CA SER A 36 -15.52 2.16 -14.26
C SER A 36 -16.32 3.09 -13.38
N SER A 37 -17.64 3.16 -13.65
CA SER A 37 -18.58 3.87 -12.79
C SER A 37 -19.17 3.00 -11.69
N ARG A 38 -18.81 1.74 -11.62
CA ARG A 38 -19.33 0.82 -10.59
C ARG A 38 -18.80 1.22 -9.22
N PHE A 39 -19.68 1.29 -8.23
CA PHE A 39 -19.38 1.70 -6.85
C PHE A 39 -18.81 3.11 -6.73
N ASP A 40 -18.90 3.92 -7.78
CA ASP A 40 -18.40 5.29 -7.83
C ASP A 40 -16.91 5.37 -7.49
N ILE A 41 -16.11 4.49 -8.09
CA ILE A 41 -14.66 4.46 -7.92
C ILE A 41 -14.01 4.77 -9.26
N ALA A 42 -13.49 6.00 -9.39
CA ALA A 42 -12.74 6.41 -10.57
C ALA A 42 -11.23 6.33 -10.35
N GLU A 43 -10.77 6.60 -9.13
CA GLU A 43 -9.34 6.62 -8.81
C GLU A 43 -9.12 6.29 -7.34
N ILE A 44 -8.06 5.53 -7.07
CA ILE A 44 -7.62 5.22 -5.70
C ILE A 44 -6.19 5.72 -5.55
N ILE A 45 -5.97 6.58 -4.56
CA ILE A 45 -4.68 7.21 -4.31
C ILE A 45 -4.15 6.74 -2.96
N LEU A 46 -2.98 6.12 -2.97
CA LEU A 46 -2.29 5.64 -1.79
C LEU A 46 -1.01 6.44 -1.59
N ASN A 47 -1.02 7.37 -0.65
CA ASN A 47 0.19 8.10 -0.28
C ASN A 47 1.14 7.25 0.55
N ASN A 48 0.57 6.38 1.38
CA ASN A 48 1.27 5.39 2.16
C ASN A 48 0.55 4.05 2.01
N THR A 49 1.27 2.96 2.14
CA THR A 49 0.73 1.61 1.91
C THR A 49 0.74 0.74 3.16
N GLY A 50 0.93 1.32 4.33
CA GLY A 50 0.94 0.59 5.60
C GLY A 50 -0.45 0.36 6.17
N VAL A 51 -0.58 -0.67 6.98
CA VAL A 51 -1.82 -0.96 7.70
C VAL A 51 -2.14 0.21 8.65
N GLY A 52 -3.37 0.66 8.62
CA GLY A 52 -3.83 1.83 9.39
C GLY A 52 -3.69 3.15 8.65
N ASP A 53 -2.97 3.19 7.54
CA ASP A 53 -2.84 4.41 6.73
C ASP A 53 -4.14 4.70 5.96
N ASP A 54 -4.36 5.96 5.68
CA ASP A 54 -5.52 6.41 4.93
C ASP A 54 -5.27 6.35 3.43
N ALA A 55 -6.31 5.96 2.69
CA ALA A 55 -6.34 6.01 1.24
C ALA A 55 -7.41 7.01 0.80
N LYS A 56 -7.20 7.63 -0.35
CA LYS A 56 -8.17 8.52 -0.97
C LYS A 56 -8.87 7.80 -2.11
N ILE A 57 -10.19 7.74 -2.07
CA ILE A 57 -11.01 7.15 -3.11
C ILE A 57 -11.78 8.28 -3.80
N VAL A 58 -11.48 8.50 -5.08
CA VAL A 58 -12.10 9.57 -5.86
C VAL A 58 -13.16 8.95 -6.77
N GLY A 59 -14.36 9.46 -6.68
CA GLY A 59 -15.47 9.10 -7.56
C GLY A 59 -16.09 10.32 -8.20
N TYR A 60 -17.11 10.11 -9.00
CA TYR A 60 -17.85 11.21 -9.62
C TYR A 60 -18.65 12.00 -8.59
N GLY A 61 -19.04 11.36 -7.49
CA GLY A 61 -19.74 11.99 -6.38
C GLY A 61 -18.84 12.68 -5.35
N GLY A 62 -17.53 12.69 -5.56
CA GLY A 62 -16.57 13.32 -4.66
C GLY A 62 -15.53 12.35 -4.11
N GLU A 63 -14.80 12.81 -3.11
CA GLU A 63 -13.74 12.04 -2.47
C GLU A 63 -14.26 11.33 -1.21
N LYS A 64 -13.79 10.11 -1.02
CA LYS A 64 -14.04 9.33 0.19
C LYS A 64 -12.71 8.86 0.76
N LYS A 65 -12.71 8.62 2.06
CA LYS A 65 -11.54 8.13 2.77
C LYS A 65 -11.65 6.64 2.98
N GLY A 66 -10.57 5.92 2.65
CA GLY A 66 -10.44 4.50 2.97
C GLY A 66 -9.36 4.29 4.00
N GLU A 67 -9.44 3.16 4.70
CA GLU A 67 -8.44 2.76 5.68
C GLU A 67 -7.83 1.42 5.24
N ILE A 68 -6.50 1.34 5.21
CA ILE A 68 -5.79 0.13 4.82
C ILE A 68 -5.83 -0.87 5.98
N GLN A 69 -6.40 -2.05 5.72
CA GLN A 69 -6.54 -3.13 6.71
C GLN A 69 -5.47 -4.19 6.56
N SER A 70 -5.00 -4.41 5.34
CA SER A 70 -3.94 -5.36 5.04
C SER A 70 -3.05 -4.83 3.92
N SER A 71 -1.78 -5.16 3.98
CA SER A 71 -0.81 -4.69 2.99
C SER A 71 0.29 -5.72 2.81
N SER A 72 0.54 -6.10 1.56
CA SER A 72 1.63 -6.97 1.17
C SER A 72 2.20 -6.49 -0.17
N ARG A 73 3.22 -7.14 -0.68
CA ARG A 73 3.78 -6.81 -2.00
C ARG A 73 2.78 -7.04 -3.13
N SER A 74 1.89 -8.01 -2.97
CA SER A 74 0.96 -8.44 -4.01
C SER A 74 -0.43 -7.85 -3.86
N SER A 75 -0.83 -7.44 -2.66
CA SER A 75 -2.19 -6.97 -2.44
C SER A 75 -2.29 -5.93 -1.31
N ILE A 76 -3.28 -5.07 -1.45
CA ILE A 76 -3.70 -4.13 -0.40
C ILE A 76 -5.20 -4.29 -0.21
N GLY A 77 -5.60 -4.54 1.04
CA GLY A 77 -7.00 -4.56 1.42
C GLY A 77 -7.35 -3.31 2.20
N MET A 78 -8.48 -2.68 1.87
CA MET A 78 -8.95 -1.49 2.57
C MET A 78 -10.46 -1.51 2.73
N THR A 79 -10.94 -0.70 3.63
CA THR A 79 -12.38 -0.48 3.84
C THR A 79 -12.69 1.01 3.75
N SER A 80 -13.86 1.31 3.19
CA SER A 80 -14.42 2.65 3.15
C SER A 80 -15.91 2.54 3.47
N GLY A 81 -16.29 2.87 4.71
CA GLY A 81 -17.64 2.61 5.18
C GLY A 81 -17.97 1.11 5.15
N ASP A 82 -19.03 0.75 4.45
CA ASP A 82 -19.47 -0.64 4.26
C ASP A 82 -18.85 -1.33 3.03
N VAL A 83 -17.96 -0.65 2.32
CA VAL A 83 -17.32 -1.14 1.11
C VAL A 83 -15.95 -1.73 1.44
N LYS A 84 -15.69 -2.94 0.96
CA LYS A 84 -14.39 -3.59 1.04
C LYS A 84 -13.72 -3.55 -0.33
N ILE A 85 -12.45 -3.16 -0.33
CA ILE A 85 -11.68 -3.00 -1.56
C ILE A 85 -10.40 -3.83 -1.44
N MET A 86 -10.14 -4.67 -2.44
CA MET A 86 -8.92 -5.46 -2.52
C MET A 86 -8.20 -5.11 -3.82
N ILE A 87 -6.96 -4.64 -3.70
CA ILE A 87 -6.14 -4.24 -4.84
C ILE A 87 -5.07 -5.30 -5.08
N ALA A 88 -5.05 -5.85 -6.30
CA ALA A 88 -3.94 -6.67 -6.76
C ALA A 88 -2.86 -5.74 -7.31
N ARG A 89 -1.80 -5.56 -6.57
CA ARG A 89 -0.77 -4.53 -6.85
C ARG A 89 0.00 -4.78 -8.14
N GLU A 90 0.12 -6.02 -8.55
CA GLU A 90 0.88 -6.39 -9.75
C GLU A 90 0.09 -6.15 -11.05
N THR A 91 -1.21 -6.38 -11.02
CA THR A 91 -2.06 -6.32 -12.21
C THR A 91 -2.92 -5.07 -12.29
N GLY A 92 -3.13 -4.37 -11.18
CA GLY A 92 -4.05 -3.26 -11.10
C GLY A 92 -5.52 -3.67 -11.00
N LYS A 93 -5.81 -4.95 -10.82
CA LYS A 93 -7.18 -5.41 -10.58
C LYS A 93 -7.65 -4.97 -9.21
N VAL A 94 -8.83 -4.39 -9.17
CA VAL A 94 -9.45 -3.94 -7.93
C VAL A 94 -10.77 -4.66 -7.76
N THR A 95 -10.90 -5.44 -6.70
CA THR A 95 -12.15 -6.12 -6.35
C THR A 95 -12.87 -5.29 -5.29
N VAL A 96 -14.11 -4.92 -5.56
CA VAL A 96 -14.94 -4.10 -4.69
C VAL A 96 -16.15 -4.91 -4.25
N LYS A 97 -16.42 -4.92 -2.96
CA LYS A 97 -17.54 -5.66 -2.39
C LYS A 97 -18.33 -4.79 -1.42
N ARG A 98 -19.65 -4.79 -1.60
CA ARG A 98 -20.60 -4.15 -0.69
C ARG A 98 -21.75 -5.12 -0.46
N GLY A 99 -21.82 -5.74 0.72
CA GLY A 99 -22.82 -6.75 1.01
C GLY A 99 -22.75 -7.91 0.01
N ASN A 100 -23.82 -8.16 -0.71
CA ASN A 100 -23.89 -9.21 -1.73
C ASN A 100 -23.45 -8.76 -3.11
N ARG A 101 -23.17 -7.48 -3.29
CA ARG A 101 -22.70 -6.94 -4.56
C ARG A 101 -21.19 -6.96 -4.63
N TYR A 102 -20.69 -7.33 -5.78
CA TYR A 102 -19.27 -7.26 -5.99
C TYR A 102 -18.95 -6.96 -7.46
N ALA A 103 -17.81 -6.32 -7.69
CA ALA A 103 -17.33 -6.02 -9.03
C ALA A 103 -15.80 -6.11 -9.05
N VAL A 104 -15.26 -6.48 -10.22
CA VAL A 104 -13.82 -6.45 -10.48
C VAL A 104 -13.56 -5.33 -11.48
N LEU A 105 -12.73 -4.37 -11.06
CA LEU A 105 -12.35 -3.23 -11.88
C LEU A 105 -10.93 -3.44 -12.40
N SER A 106 -10.72 -3.13 -13.69
CA SER A 106 -9.36 -3.09 -14.25
C SER A 106 -8.86 -1.66 -14.16
N CYS A 107 -7.82 -1.46 -13.36
CA CYS A 107 -7.29 -0.13 -13.11
C CYS A 107 -5.86 -0.02 -13.64
N SER A 108 -5.49 1.17 -14.09
CA SER A 108 -4.12 1.48 -14.51
C SER A 108 -3.33 1.96 -13.30
N LYS A 109 -2.22 1.28 -13.03
CA LYS A 109 -1.35 1.59 -11.89
C LYS A 109 -0.25 2.56 -12.29
N SER A 110 -0.04 3.58 -11.45
CA SER A 110 1.11 4.47 -11.51
C SER A 110 1.81 4.47 -10.15
N VAL A 111 3.12 4.39 -10.15
CA VAL A 111 3.92 4.38 -8.93
C VAL A 111 4.94 5.51 -8.99
N PHE A 112 4.95 6.33 -7.95
CA PHE A 112 5.96 7.36 -7.77
C PHE A 112 6.76 7.04 -6.51
N THR A 113 8.07 6.99 -6.65
CA THR A 113 9.00 6.87 -5.53
C THR A 113 9.76 8.19 -5.39
N MET A 114 9.72 8.75 -4.22
CA MET A 114 10.52 9.95 -3.89
C MET A 114 11.72 9.59 -3.05
#